data_1db9c861f91e5fd2f3949867029fda66
#
_entry.id   1db9c861f91e5fd2f3949867029fda66
#
_cell.length_a   1.000
_cell.length_b   1.000
_cell.length_c   1.000
_cell.angle_alpha   90.00
_cell.angle_beta   90.00
_cell.angle_gamma   90.00
#
_symmetry.space_group_name_H-M   'P 1'
#
loop_
_entity.id
_entity.type
_entity.pdbx_description
1 polymer ?
#
loop_
_entity_poly.entity_id
_entity_poly.type
_entity_poly.pdbx_seq_one_letter_code
_entity_poly.pdbx_strand_id
1 'polypeptide(L)'
;EVNHLSKKTFSKLKKIKEKSVIEDYQKLTFAIIPRSKKTFKNQLNERFRKMLELGLIEETKTILERNSGKRIKVLETVGYKQVVDFLKDKISFEEMIELATNATYQLAKRQITWLKKFDLDETFFSDDDDKVMKILSIIKN
;
A
#
# COMPACT_ATOMS: atom_id res chain seq x y z
N GLU A 1 21.52 -5.19 -14.40
CA GLU A 1 22.52 -4.69 -13.41
C GLU A 1 23.10 -5.84 -12.59
N VAL A 2 22.28 -6.60 -11.83
CA VAL A 2 22.75 -7.71 -10.97
C VAL A 2 23.53 -8.77 -11.77
N ASN A 3 23.09 -9.08 -12.99
CA ASN A 3 23.77 -10.04 -13.87
C ASN A 3 25.13 -9.53 -14.37
N HIS A 4 25.28 -8.21 -14.48
CA HIS A 4 26.54 -7.58 -14.99
C HIS A 4 27.60 -7.55 -13.89
N LEU A 5 27.19 -7.32 -12.64
CA LEU A 5 28.08 -7.24 -11.49
C LEU A 5 28.51 -8.63 -10.98
N SER A 6 27.60 -9.60 -10.93
CA SER A 6 27.84 -10.90 -10.29
C SER A 6 28.19 -12.04 -11.27
N LYS A 7 27.99 -11.84 -12.58
CA LYS A 7 28.07 -12.89 -13.64
C LYS A 7 27.19 -14.12 -13.36
N LYS A 8 26.21 -14.00 -12.47
CA LYS A 8 25.28 -15.06 -12.09
C LYS A 8 23.84 -14.62 -12.34
N THR A 9 22.97 -15.54 -12.76
CA THR A 9 21.55 -15.25 -12.91
C THR A 9 20.91 -15.00 -11.55
N PHE A 10 19.89 -14.15 -11.49
CA PHE A 10 19.14 -13.84 -10.26
C PHE A 10 18.63 -15.11 -9.55
N SER A 11 18.20 -16.12 -10.32
CA SER A 11 17.76 -17.41 -9.79
C SER A 11 18.88 -18.19 -9.09
N LYS A 12 20.14 -18.06 -9.56
CA LYS A 12 21.29 -18.69 -8.90
C LYS A 12 21.71 -17.93 -7.65
N LEU A 13 21.63 -16.59 -7.66
CA LEU A 13 21.92 -15.76 -6.50
C LEU A 13 20.89 -15.99 -5.38
N LYS A 14 19.61 -16.16 -5.71
CA LYS A 14 18.54 -16.46 -4.75
C LYS A 14 18.74 -17.83 -4.02
N LYS A 15 19.53 -18.75 -4.57
CA LYS A 15 19.85 -20.04 -3.95
C LYS A 15 21.05 -19.97 -3.00
N ILE A 16 21.82 -18.89 -3.02
CA ILE A 16 22.91 -18.69 -2.08
C ILE A 16 22.26 -18.21 -0.77
N LYS A 17 22.08 -19.14 0.17
CA LYS A 17 21.73 -18.79 1.55
C LYS A 17 22.96 -18.19 2.21
N GLU A 18 23.17 -16.90 2.04
CA GLU A 18 24.03 -16.17 3.00
C GLU A 18 23.30 -16.12 4.33
N LYS A 19 24.05 -16.29 5.43
CA LYS A 19 23.52 -16.16 6.77
C LYS A 19 22.89 -14.76 6.88
N SER A 20 21.60 -14.70 7.15
CA SER A 20 20.90 -13.42 7.26
C SER A 20 21.45 -12.70 8.50
N VAL A 21 21.76 -11.41 8.37
CA VAL A 21 22.16 -10.56 9.51
C VAL A 21 21.13 -10.61 10.65
N ILE A 22 19.88 -11.00 10.33
CA ILE A 22 18.75 -11.06 11.26
C ILE A 22 18.69 -12.40 12.02
N GLU A 23 19.49 -13.43 11.63
CA GLU A 23 19.44 -14.76 12.29
C GLU A 23 19.88 -14.73 13.77
N ASP A 24 20.70 -13.75 14.15
CA ASP A 24 21.20 -13.60 15.51
C ASP A 24 20.27 -12.71 16.39
N TYR A 25 19.13 -12.26 15.87
CA TYR A 25 18.17 -11.41 16.57
C TYR A 25 16.83 -12.12 16.77
N GLN A 26 16.21 -11.88 17.93
CA GLN A 26 14.83 -12.26 18.16
C GLN A 26 13.93 -11.45 17.23
N LYS A 27 13.16 -12.12 16.39
CA LYS A 27 12.24 -11.51 15.46
C LYS A 27 10.83 -11.55 16.03
N LEU A 28 10.20 -10.39 16.17
CA LEU A 28 8.78 -10.25 16.49
C LEU A 28 8.05 -9.67 15.29
N THR A 29 6.96 -10.29 14.89
CA THR A 29 6.18 -9.93 13.71
C THR A 29 4.74 -9.62 14.10
N PHE A 30 4.33 -8.38 13.93
CA PHE A 30 2.98 -7.93 14.27
C PHE A 30 2.20 -7.52 13.02
N ALA A 31 0.89 -7.75 13.02
CA ALA A 31 -0.02 -7.21 12.04
C ALA A 31 -0.99 -6.22 12.69
N ILE A 32 -1.24 -5.09 12.02
CA ILE A 32 -2.31 -4.16 12.39
C ILE A 32 -3.33 -4.17 11.25
N ILE A 33 -4.56 -4.59 11.55
CA ILE A 33 -5.63 -4.76 10.56
C ILE A 33 -6.90 -3.99 10.97
N PRO A 34 -7.76 -3.58 10.03
CA PRO A 34 -9.03 -2.97 10.36
C PRO A 34 -9.99 -4.01 10.97
N ARG A 35 -10.71 -3.64 12.04
CA ARG A 35 -11.73 -4.47 12.69
C ARG A 35 -13.01 -4.51 11.86
N SER A 36 -13.50 -3.34 11.45
CA SER A 36 -14.76 -3.16 10.75
C SER A 36 -14.55 -2.81 9.28
N LYS A 37 -15.15 -3.60 8.38
CA LYS A 37 -15.17 -3.32 6.95
C LYS A 37 -15.82 -1.97 6.63
N LYS A 38 -16.94 -1.64 7.30
CA LYS A 38 -17.70 -0.40 7.05
C LYS A 38 -16.89 0.82 7.48
N THR A 39 -16.36 0.81 8.70
CA THR A 39 -15.55 1.90 9.23
C THR A 39 -14.30 2.10 8.38
N PHE A 40 -13.64 1.02 7.98
CA PHE A 40 -12.47 1.09 7.14
C PHE A 40 -12.76 1.69 5.75
N LYS A 41 -13.88 1.32 5.11
CA LYS A 41 -14.28 1.96 3.85
C LYS A 41 -14.53 3.46 4.01
N ASN A 42 -15.17 3.88 5.09
CA ASN A 42 -15.38 5.30 5.37
C ASN A 42 -14.05 6.05 5.52
N GLN A 43 -13.10 5.50 6.30
CA GLN A 43 -11.76 6.07 6.43
C GLN A 43 -11.02 6.20 5.10
N LEU A 44 -11.15 5.21 4.21
CA LEU A 44 -10.56 5.27 2.87
C LEU A 44 -11.21 6.37 2.02
N ASN A 45 -12.53 6.53 2.10
CA ASN A 45 -13.25 7.60 1.40
C ASN A 45 -12.81 8.98 1.90
N GLU A 46 -12.79 9.20 3.21
CA GLU A 46 -12.33 10.45 3.84
C GLU A 46 -10.88 10.77 3.47
N ARG A 47 -10.00 9.77 3.53
CA ARG A 47 -8.61 9.93 3.10
C ARG A 47 -8.50 10.36 1.65
N PHE A 48 -9.26 9.76 0.75
CA PHE A 48 -9.21 10.11 -0.67
C PHE A 48 -9.75 11.53 -0.91
N ARG A 49 -10.85 11.92 -0.26
CA ARG A 49 -11.38 13.29 -0.29
C ARG A 49 -10.33 14.30 0.18
N LYS A 50 -9.65 14.02 1.30
CA LYS A 50 -8.56 14.86 1.79
C LYS A 50 -7.40 14.97 0.80
N MET A 51 -7.05 13.91 0.08
CA MET A 51 -6.04 13.97 -0.98
C MET A 51 -6.48 14.88 -2.13
N LEU A 52 -7.77 14.87 -2.50
CA LEU A 52 -8.32 15.78 -3.51
C LEU A 52 -8.25 17.25 -3.05
N GLU A 53 -8.60 17.54 -1.80
CA GLU A 53 -8.48 18.87 -1.18
C GLU A 53 -7.03 19.36 -1.15
N LEU A 54 -6.06 18.47 -0.98
CA LEU A 54 -4.63 18.77 -1.00
C LEU A 54 -4.04 18.92 -2.42
N GLY A 55 -4.85 18.81 -3.46
CA GLY A 55 -4.46 19.12 -4.83
C GLY A 55 -4.09 17.91 -5.69
N LEU A 56 -4.56 16.71 -5.37
CA LEU A 56 -4.28 15.49 -6.16
C LEU A 56 -4.70 15.63 -7.64
N ILE A 57 -5.76 16.39 -7.94
CA ILE A 57 -6.21 16.64 -9.33
C ILE A 57 -5.17 17.47 -10.07
N GLU A 58 -4.71 18.58 -9.48
CA GLU A 58 -3.73 19.47 -10.10
C GLU A 58 -2.36 18.79 -10.24
N GLU A 59 -1.96 18.00 -9.26
CA GLU A 59 -0.76 17.19 -9.35
C GLU A 59 -0.83 16.22 -10.52
N THR A 60 -1.95 15.47 -10.65
CA THR A 60 -2.16 14.52 -11.74
C THR A 60 -2.13 15.20 -13.10
N LYS A 61 -2.78 16.37 -13.22
CA LYS A 61 -2.79 17.19 -14.44
C LYS A 61 -1.38 17.63 -14.83
N THR A 62 -0.61 18.13 -13.86
CA THR A 62 0.79 18.53 -14.07
C THR A 62 1.65 17.36 -14.57
N ILE A 63 1.47 16.15 -13.99
CA ILE A 63 2.19 14.95 -14.43
C ILE A 63 1.81 14.58 -15.87
N LEU A 64 0.53 14.66 -16.23
CA LEU A 64 0.06 14.39 -17.60
C LEU A 64 0.65 15.38 -18.61
N GLU A 65 0.64 16.68 -18.31
CA GLU A 65 1.15 17.73 -19.18
C GLU A 65 2.66 17.61 -19.43
N ARG A 66 3.43 17.38 -18.36
CA ARG A 66 4.91 17.24 -18.45
C ARG A 66 5.36 16.00 -19.24
N ASN A 67 4.50 15.03 -19.40
CA ASN A 67 4.84 13.74 -20.01
C ASN A 67 3.95 13.41 -21.21
N SER A 68 3.53 14.40 -21.97
CA SER A 68 2.66 14.26 -23.14
C SER A 68 3.10 13.11 -24.04
N GLY A 69 2.23 12.11 -24.21
CA GLY A 69 2.44 10.96 -25.07
C GLY A 69 3.26 9.79 -24.51
N LYS A 70 3.75 9.88 -23.27
CA LYS A 70 4.46 8.75 -22.62
C LYS A 70 3.57 8.04 -21.62
N ARG A 71 3.67 6.71 -21.59
CA ARG A 71 3.02 5.89 -20.57
C ARG A 71 3.75 6.03 -19.25
N ILE A 72 3.05 6.51 -18.22
CA ILE A 72 3.59 6.75 -16.88
C ILE A 72 2.97 5.76 -15.92
N LYS A 73 3.77 4.85 -15.40
CA LYS A 73 3.30 3.78 -14.50
C LYS A 73 2.60 4.30 -13.24
N VAL A 74 3.02 5.45 -12.70
CA VAL A 74 2.38 6.03 -11.50
C VAL A 74 0.92 6.40 -11.76
N LEU A 75 0.57 6.85 -12.95
CA LEU A 75 -0.81 7.21 -13.32
C LEU A 75 -1.73 5.99 -13.48
N GLU A 76 -1.18 4.77 -13.48
CA GLU A 76 -1.93 3.52 -13.51
C GLU A 76 -2.22 2.99 -12.09
N THR A 77 -1.66 3.63 -11.06
CA THR A 77 -1.87 3.22 -9.68
C THR A 77 -3.23 3.69 -9.15
N VAL A 78 -3.70 3.02 -8.10
CA VAL A 78 -4.96 3.36 -7.42
C VAL A 78 -4.91 4.80 -6.91
N GLY A 79 -5.95 5.54 -7.14
CA GLY A 79 -6.06 6.98 -6.88
C GLY A 79 -5.76 7.79 -8.15
N TYR A 80 -4.55 7.78 -8.66
CA TYR A 80 -4.20 8.49 -9.89
C TYR A 80 -4.99 8.02 -11.10
N LYS A 81 -5.18 6.71 -11.28
CA LYS A 81 -5.97 6.18 -12.40
C LYS A 81 -7.38 6.76 -12.43
N GLN A 82 -8.05 6.84 -11.29
CA GLN A 82 -9.40 7.37 -11.21
C GLN A 82 -9.43 8.88 -11.50
N VAL A 83 -8.43 9.63 -11.02
CA VAL A 83 -8.29 11.04 -11.36
C VAL A 83 -8.03 11.25 -12.85
N VAL A 84 -7.21 10.41 -13.48
CA VAL A 84 -7.00 10.46 -14.95
C VAL A 84 -8.29 10.18 -15.72
N ASP A 85 -9.10 9.21 -15.28
CA ASP A 85 -10.37 8.90 -15.92
C ASP A 85 -11.39 10.05 -15.75
N PHE A 86 -11.38 10.72 -14.60
CA PHE A 86 -12.16 11.95 -14.36
C PHE A 86 -11.68 13.11 -15.26
N LEU A 87 -10.37 13.38 -15.33
CA LEU A 87 -9.81 14.44 -16.18
C LEU A 87 -10.06 14.21 -17.69
N LYS A 88 -10.41 13.00 -18.09
CA LYS A 88 -10.78 12.62 -19.46
C LYS A 88 -12.29 12.55 -19.65
N ASP A 89 -13.08 13.09 -18.75
CA ASP A 89 -14.54 13.12 -18.77
C ASP A 89 -15.19 11.72 -18.93
N LYS A 90 -14.51 10.65 -18.47
CA LYS A 90 -15.03 9.28 -18.56
C LYS A 90 -15.94 8.93 -17.39
N ILE A 91 -15.74 9.57 -16.25
CA ILE A 91 -16.47 9.35 -15.00
C ILE A 91 -16.73 10.69 -14.31
N SER A 92 -17.82 10.76 -13.55
CA SER A 92 -18.12 11.92 -12.71
C SER A 92 -17.20 12.03 -11.51
N PHE A 93 -17.26 13.15 -10.82
CA PHE A 93 -16.48 13.39 -9.59
C PHE A 93 -16.85 12.41 -8.48
N GLU A 94 -18.12 12.12 -8.31
CA GLU A 94 -18.64 11.18 -7.33
C GLU A 94 -18.21 9.73 -7.67
N GLU A 95 -18.30 9.34 -8.93
CA GLU A 95 -17.82 8.04 -9.40
C GLU A 95 -16.31 7.88 -9.19
N MET A 96 -15.53 8.93 -9.42
CA MET A 96 -14.09 8.92 -9.16
C MET A 96 -13.80 8.57 -7.69
N ILE A 97 -14.49 9.21 -6.74
CA ILE A 97 -14.32 8.96 -5.31
C ILE A 97 -14.73 7.53 -4.95
N GLU A 98 -15.87 7.08 -5.45
CA GLU A 98 -16.35 5.73 -5.20
C GLU A 98 -15.39 4.66 -5.75
N LEU A 99 -14.97 4.80 -6.98
CA LEU A 99 -14.06 3.87 -7.65
C LEU A 99 -12.68 3.84 -6.99
N ALA A 100 -12.13 4.99 -6.58
CA ALA A 100 -10.87 5.07 -5.88
C ALA A 100 -10.96 4.40 -4.49
N THR A 101 -12.03 4.66 -3.76
CA THR A 101 -12.30 4.03 -2.45
C THR A 101 -12.41 2.52 -2.59
N ASN A 102 -13.18 2.03 -3.56
CA ASN A 102 -13.37 0.60 -3.81
C ASN A 102 -12.07 -0.07 -4.25
N ALA A 103 -11.30 0.54 -5.15
CA ALA A 103 -10.02 0.00 -5.60
C ALA A 103 -9.00 -0.08 -4.45
N THR A 104 -8.92 0.95 -3.60
CA THR A 104 -8.06 0.96 -2.41
C THR A 104 -8.48 -0.12 -1.42
N TYR A 105 -9.79 -0.30 -1.20
CA TYR A 105 -10.32 -1.35 -0.35
C TYR A 105 -9.95 -2.75 -0.87
N GLN A 106 -10.06 -3.00 -2.18
CA GLN A 106 -9.67 -4.28 -2.76
C GLN A 106 -8.15 -4.53 -2.65
N LEU A 107 -7.33 -3.48 -2.77
CA LEU A 107 -5.89 -3.58 -2.55
C LEU A 107 -5.60 -3.99 -1.09
N ALA A 108 -6.20 -3.31 -0.12
CA ALA A 108 -6.05 -3.63 1.29
C ALA A 108 -6.52 -5.05 1.63
N LYS A 109 -7.64 -5.51 1.05
CA LYS A 109 -8.12 -6.88 1.22
C LYS A 109 -7.09 -7.92 0.75
N ARG A 110 -6.42 -7.65 -0.38
CA ARG A 110 -5.34 -8.54 -0.86
C ARG A 110 -4.14 -8.52 0.09
N GLN A 111 -3.77 -7.35 0.64
CA GLN A 111 -2.70 -7.23 1.63
C GLN A 111 -3.02 -8.02 2.90
N ILE A 112 -4.24 -7.90 3.44
CA ILE A 112 -4.69 -8.67 4.62
C ILE A 112 -4.65 -10.18 4.34
N THR A 113 -5.09 -10.61 3.15
CA THR A 113 -5.01 -12.03 2.75
C THR A 113 -3.57 -12.50 2.66
N TRP A 114 -2.66 -11.66 2.20
CA TRP A 114 -1.24 -11.96 2.12
C TRP A 114 -0.59 -12.03 3.51
N LEU A 115 -0.95 -11.13 4.42
CA LEU A 115 -0.49 -11.14 5.82
C LEU A 115 -0.79 -12.45 6.55
N LYS A 116 -1.92 -13.11 6.23
CA LYS A 116 -2.27 -14.43 6.78
C LYS A 116 -1.29 -15.55 6.46
N LYS A 117 -0.35 -15.33 5.52
CA LYS A 117 0.70 -16.32 5.18
C LYS A 117 1.96 -16.15 6.02
N PHE A 118 2.05 -15.11 6.82
CA PHE A 118 3.16 -14.91 7.75
C PHE A 118 2.87 -15.57 9.07
N ASP A 119 3.93 -16.05 9.71
CA ASP A 119 3.91 -16.42 11.10
C ASP A 119 3.93 -15.11 11.91
N LEU A 120 2.78 -14.79 12.51
CA LEU A 120 2.58 -13.56 13.26
C LEU A 120 2.56 -13.88 14.75
N ASP A 121 3.38 -13.17 15.52
CA ASP A 121 3.39 -13.27 16.97
C ASP A 121 2.08 -12.74 17.57
N GLU A 122 1.56 -11.62 17.01
CA GLU A 122 0.31 -11.03 17.47
C GLU A 122 -0.36 -10.20 16.37
N THR A 123 -1.68 -10.06 16.46
CA THR A 123 -2.48 -9.23 15.56
C THR A 123 -3.31 -8.21 16.35
N PHE A 124 -3.16 -6.93 16.01
CA PHE A 124 -3.88 -5.81 16.60
C PHE A 124 -4.89 -5.23 15.63
N PHE A 125 -5.89 -4.53 16.17
CA PHE A 125 -6.80 -3.77 15.34
C PHE A 125 -6.39 -2.30 15.27
N SER A 126 -6.62 -1.68 14.11
CA SER A 126 -6.22 -0.28 13.86
C SER A 126 -6.91 0.73 14.79
N ASP A 127 -8.09 0.37 15.30
CA ASP A 127 -8.93 1.15 16.22
C ASP A 127 -8.69 0.82 17.71
N ASP A 128 -7.76 -0.06 18.06
CA ASP A 128 -7.35 -0.28 19.44
C ASP A 128 -6.45 0.87 19.90
N ASP A 129 -6.87 1.65 20.89
CA ASP A 129 -6.12 2.80 21.40
C ASP A 129 -4.85 2.39 22.13
N ASP A 130 -4.85 1.22 22.76
CA ASP A 130 -3.74 0.68 23.56
C ASP A 130 -2.77 -0.20 22.78
N LYS A 131 -2.94 -0.37 21.45
CA LYS A 131 -2.10 -1.25 20.61
C LYS A 131 -0.59 -0.96 20.72
N VAL A 132 -0.22 0.32 20.80
CA VAL A 132 1.19 0.71 20.93
C VAL A 132 1.76 0.25 22.27
N MET A 133 1.02 0.45 23.36
CA MET A 133 1.45 0.01 24.70
C MET A 133 1.56 -1.50 24.79
N LYS A 134 0.64 -2.25 24.18
CA LYS A 134 0.68 -3.71 24.11
C LYS A 134 1.91 -4.20 23.33
N ILE A 135 2.18 -3.62 22.15
CA ILE A 135 3.39 -3.95 21.36
C ILE A 135 4.65 -3.69 22.18
N LEU A 136 4.75 -2.53 22.84
CA LEU A 136 5.91 -2.19 23.66
C LEU A 136 6.08 -3.13 24.85
N SER A 137 5.00 -3.62 25.45
CA SER A 137 5.07 -4.61 26.54
C SER A 137 5.61 -5.96 26.07
N ILE A 138 5.25 -6.39 24.85
CA ILE A 138 5.76 -7.64 24.26
C ILE A 138 7.26 -7.53 23.93
N ILE A 139 7.70 -6.38 23.43
CA ILE A 139 9.12 -6.16 23.07
C ILE A 139 10.03 -6.11 24.31
N LYS A 140 9.50 -5.69 25.47
CA LYS A 140 10.27 -5.55 26.71
C LYS A 140 10.40 -6.84 27.51
N ASN A 141 9.60 -7.86 27.20
CA ASN A 141 9.67 -9.19 27.82
C ASN A 141 10.57 -10.12 27.02
#